data_dcb7db6a8bed734f8edb677b4f0ff107
#
_entry.id   dcb7db6a8bed734f8edb677b4f0ff107
#
_cell.length_a   1.000
_cell.length_b   1.000
_cell.length_c   1.000
_cell.angle_alpha   90.00
_cell.angle_beta   90.00
_cell.angle_gamma   90.00
#
_symmetry.space_group_name_H-M   'P 1'
#
loop_
_entity.id
_entity.type
_entity.pdbx_description
1 polymer ?
#
loop_
_entity_poly.entity_id
_entity_poly.type
_entity_poly.pdbx_seq_one_letter_code
_entity_poly.pdbx_strand_id
1 'polypeptide(L)'
;MQNGRFINYETAIKKLEKYCSIQERCRHDVIIKLKKLNFFKKNDQIINYLVSNNFINEERFTLLYCNGKFSIKKWGRIKISYHLKQKGIDNIYILKSIKKIPEKKYIETMIDLITKKTKAIKEQDSYKKNCAIARYLMQKGFETDLIWKLINKNSK
;
A
#
# COMPACT_ATOMS: atom_id res chain seq x y z
N MET A 1 -5.13 33.07 -15.39
CA MET A 1 -4.56 32.15 -16.40
C MET A 1 -3.17 31.73 -15.95
N GLN A 2 -3.02 30.52 -15.38
CA GLN A 2 -1.69 30.02 -15.04
C GLN A 2 -1.03 29.59 -16.34
N ASN A 3 -0.01 30.32 -16.77
CA ASN A 3 0.88 29.92 -17.86
C ASN A 3 1.55 28.61 -17.50
N GLY A 4 1.03 27.50 -18.03
CA GLY A 4 1.64 26.19 -17.94
C GLY A 4 2.97 26.20 -18.68
N ARG A 5 4.07 26.58 -17.98
CA ARG A 5 5.41 26.44 -18.52
C ARG A 5 5.68 24.95 -18.80
N PHE A 6 5.68 24.57 -20.06
CA PHE A 6 6.19 23.27 -20.46
C PHE A 6 7.65 23.18 -20.05
N ILE A 7 7.97 22.15 -19.27
CA ILE A 7 9.37 21.89 -18.88
C ILE A 7 10.07 21.12 -19.97
N ASN A 8 11.37 21.34 -20.13
CA ASN A 8 12.18 20.55 -21.05
C ASN A 8 12.54 19.18 -20.45
N TYR A 9 13.08 18.29 -21.29
CA TYR A 9 13.43 16.93 -20.92
C TYR A 9 14.42 16.84 -19.74
N GLU A 10 15.50 17.62 -19.77
CA GLU A 10 16.51 17.64 -18.71
C GLU A 10 15.95 18.10 -17.37
N THR A 11 15.11 19.14 -17.40
CA THR A 11 14.44 19.63 -16.19
C THR A 11 13.46 18.58 -15.63
N ALA A 12 12.77 17.84 -16.51
CA ALA A 12 11.90 16.76 -16.09
C ALA A 12 12.69 15.65 -15.38
N ILE A 13 13.82 15.21 -15.94
CA ILE A 13 14.69 14.20 -15.33
C ILE A 13 15.17 14.66 -13.95
N LYS A 14 15.77 15.83 -13.82
CA LYS A 14 16.28 16.34 -12.53
C LYS A 14 15.19 16.40 -11.46
N LYS A 15 13.99 16.83 -11.83
CA LYS A 15 12.84 16.86 -10.89
C LYS A 15 12.40 15.47 -10.47
N LEU A 16 12.45 14.49 -11.36
CA LEU A 16 12.05 13.12 -11.08
C LEU A 16 13.12 12.36 -10.29
N GLU A 17 14.40 12.56 -10.57
CA GLU A 17 15.50 12.04 -9.75
C GLU A 17 15.33 12.50 -8.28
N LYS A 18 15.13 13.80 -8.07
CA LYS A 18 14.86 14.35 -6.74
C LYS A 18 13.59 13.73 -6.12
N TYR A 19 12.51 13.57 -6.91
CA TYR A 19 11.26 12.99 -6.44
C TYR A 19 11.41 11.54 -5.99
N CYS A 20 12.20 10.75 -6.72
CA CYS A 20 12.49 9.34 -6.39
C CYS A 20 13.51 9.21 -5.25
N SER A 21 14.44 10.17 -5.09
CA SER A 21 15.46 10.14 -4.03
C SER A 21 14.89 10.44 -2.64
N ILE A 22 13.82 11.24 -2.55
CA ILE A 22 13.18 11.58 -1.28
C ILE A 22 12.41 10.40 -0.71
N GLN A 23 11.77 9.61 -1.57
CA GLN A 23 10.97 8.46 -1.19
C GLN A 23 10.91 7.47 -2.36
N GLU A 24 10.89 6.18 -2.06
CA GLU A 24 10.67 5.14 -3.08
C GLU A 24 9.39 5.39 -3.87
N ARG A 25 9.51 5.29 -5.20
CA ARG A 25 8.43 5.51 -6.16
C ARG A 25 8.39 4.35 -7.16
N CYS A 26 7.17 4.00 -7.58
CA CYS A 26 6.98 3.07 -8.69
C CYS A 26 6.76 3.83 -10.02
N ARG A 27 6.75 3.09 -11.13
CA ARG A 27 6.48 3.66 -12.48
C ARG A 27 5.18 4.46 -12.51
N HIS A 28 4.12 3.96 -11.89
CA HIS A 28 2.83 4.64 -11.80
C HIS A 28 2.92 6.02 -11.13
N ASP A 29 3.65 6.13 -10.02
CA ASP A 29 3.83 7.39 -9.30
C ASP A 29 4.59 8.42 -10.16
N VAL A 30 5.58 7.96 -10.93
CA VAL A 30 6.34 8.81 -11.87
C VAL A 30 5.47 9.30 -13.01
N ILE A 31 4.63 8.44 -13.59
CA ILE A 31 3.68 8.81 -14.64
C ILE A 31 2.72 9.91 -14.14
N ILE A 32 2.17 9.74 -12.93
CA ILE A 32 1.32 10.77 -12.31
C ILE A 32 2.10 12.07 -12.10
N LYS A 33 3.36 11.99 -11.68
CA LYS A 33 4.21 13.17 -11.47
C LYS A 33 4.49 13.89 -12.78
N LEU A 34 4.78 13.15 -13.87
CA LEU A 34 4.96 13.73 -15.21
C LEU A 34 3.72 14.47 -15.69
N LYS A 35 2.53 13.89 -15.51
CA LYS A 35 1.26 14.57 -15.84
C LYS A 35 1.11 15.88 -15.06
N LYS A 36 1.43 15.89 -13.76
CA LYS A 36 1.41 17.11 -12.93
C LYS A 36 2.43 18.17 -13.34
N LEU A 37 3.50 17.76 -14.00
CA LEU A 37 4.51 18.66 -14.56
C LEU A 37 4.17 19.14 -15.96
N ASN A 38 3.00 18.77 -16.50
CA ASN A 38 2.57 19.03 -17.90
C ASN A 38 3.59 18.50 -18.91
N PHE A 39 4.22 17.37 -18.61
CA PHE A 39 5.18 16.70 -19.48
C PHE A 39 4.57 15.41 -20.03
N PHE A 40 4.38 15.35 -21.35
CA PHE A 40 3.65 14.24 -22.01
C PHE A 40 4.48 13.55 -23.10
N LYS A 41 5.66 14.08 -23.40
CA LYS A 41 6.54 13.54 -24.44
C LYS A 41 7.62 12.65 -23.84
N LYS A 42 7.99 11.55 -24.55
CA LYS A 42 9.11 10.69 -24.17
C LYS A 42 9.03 10.09 -22.75
N ASN A 43 7.82 9.86 -22.22
CA ASN A 43 7.63 9.30 -20.87
C ASN A 43 8.37 7.97 -20.66
N ASP A 44 8.32 7.06 -21.66
CA ASP A 44 8.99 5.77 -21.59
C ASP A 44 10.52 5.91 -21.52
N GLN A 45 11.08 6.88 -22.24
CA GLN A 45 12.52 7.15 -22.20
C GLN A 45 12.95 7.62 -20.80
N ILE A 46 12.17 8.51 -20.19
CA ILE A 46 12.43 8.97 -18.80
C ILE A 46 12.30 7.81 -17.82
N ILE A 47 11.24 7.02 -17.90
CA ILE A 47 11.03 5.87 -17.01
C ILE A 47 12.17 4.86 -17.17
N ASN A 48 12.58 4.53 -18.39
CA ASN A 48 13.70 3.62 -18.64
C ASN A 48 15.01 4.16 -18.08
N TYR A 49 15.26 5.46 -18.24
CA TYR A 49 16.41 6.12 -17.61
C TYR A 49 16.39 5.97 -16.09
N LEU A 50 15.27 6.27 -15.43
CA LEU A 50 15.15 6.17 -13.97
C LEU A 50 15.30 4.72 -13.47
N VAL A 51 14.81 3.74 -14.24
CA VAL A 51 14.97 2.31 -13.91
C VAL A 51 16.44 1.91 -14.07
N SER A 52 17.08 2.24 -15.21
CA SER A 52 18.47 1.88 -15.49
C SER A 52 19.46 2.50 -14.49
N ASN A 53 19.15 3.68 -13.96
CA ASN A 53 19.93 4.36 -12.93
C ASN A 53 19.45 4.06 -11.50
N ASN A 54 18.60 3.04 -11.33
CA ASN A 54 18.12 2.56 -10.03
C ASN A 54 17.36 3.59 -9.16
N PHE A 55 16.85 4.66 -9.77
CA PHE A 55 15.90 5.57 -9.12
C PHE A 55 14.53 4.94 -8.93
N ILE A 56 14.12 4.05 -9.84
CA ILE A 56 12.92 3.23 -9.73
C ILE A 56 13.35 1.78 -9.59
N ASN A 57 12.89 1.14 -8.52
CA ASN A 57 13.04 -0.29 -8.28
C ASN A 57 11.74 -0.84 -7.70
N GLU A 58 10.98 -1.58 -8.49
CA GLU A 58 9.64 -2.04 -8.08
C GLU A 58 9.68 -3.07 -6.96
N GLU A 59 10.70 -3.92 -6.88
CA GLU A 59 10.85 -4.85 -5.76
C GLU A 59 11.10 -4.10 -4.44
N ARG A 60 12.02 -3.14 -4.44
CA ARG A 60 12.34 -2.30 -3.28
C ARG A 60 11.13 -1.46 -2.87
N PHE A 61 10.46 -0.81 -3.82
CA PHE A 61 9.22 -0.07 -3.59
C PHE A 61 8.15 -0.95 -2.94
N THR A 62 7.90 -2.14 -3.49
CA THR A 62 6.84 -3.05 -3.04
C THR A 62 7.08 -3.51 -1.61
N LEU A 63 8.32 -3.86 -1.27
CA LEU A 63 8.70 -4.27 0.07
C LEU A 63 8.46 -3.14 1.09
N LEU A 64 8.92 -1.93 0.80
CA LEU A 64 8.73 -0.78 1.68
C LEU A 64 7.27 -0.37 1.79
N TYR A 65 6.51 -0.45 0.70
CA TYR A 65 5.08 -0.20 0.69
C TYR A 65 4.32 -1.18 1.60
N CYS A 66 4.59 -2.49 1.46
CA CYS A 66 3.98 -3.52 2.31
C CYS A 66 4.28 -3.27 3.79
N ASN A 67 5.54 -3.06 4.13
CA ASN A 67 5.96 -2.81 5.51
C ASN A 67 5.32 -1.56 6.09
N GLY A 68 5.30 -0.45 5.36
CA GLY A 68 4.70 0.80 5.81
C GLY A 68 3.19 0.70 5.98
N LYS A 69 2.48 0.10 5.02
CA LYS A 69 1.02 -0.07 5.09
C LYS A 69 0.60 -1.01 6.22
N PHE A 70 1.31 -2.11 6.41
CA PHE A 70 1.05 -3.02 7.53
C PHE A 70 1.40 -2.36 8.88
N SER A 71 2.62 -1.85 9.05
CA SER A 71 3.10 -1.36 10.34
C SER A 71 2.40 -0.08 10.80
N ILE A 72 2.16 0.88 9.90
CA ILE A 72 1.62 2.20 10.24
C ILE A 72 0.09 2.22 10.10
N LYS A 73 -0.44 1.78 8.95
CA LYS A 73 -1.87 1.83 8.65
C LYS A 73 -2.66 0.63 9.14
N LYS A 74 -1.96 -0.42 9.59
CA LYS A 74 -2.58 -1.69 10.02
C LYS A 74 -3.47 -2.28 8.93
N TRP A 75 -2.98 -2.27 7.68
CA TRP A 75 -3.66 -2.90 6.56
C TRP A 75 -3.32 -4.38 6.49
N GLY A 76 -4.32 -5.19 6.18
CA GLY A 76 -4.17 -6.60 5.89
C GLY A 76 -3.64 -6.85 4.46
N ARG A 77 -3.24 -8.08 4.20
CA ARG A 77 -2.62 -8.52 2.94
C ARG A 77 -3.50 -8.28 1.72
N ILE A 78 -4.82 -8.46 1.85
CA ILE A 78 -5.77 -8.26 0.74
C ILE A 78 -5.75 -6.80 0.27
N LYS A 79 -5.85 -5.85 1.22
CA LYS A 79 -5.87 -4.42 0.88
C LYS A 79 -4.54 -3.95 0.32
N ILE A 80 -3.43 -4.41 0.89
CA ILE A 80 -2.08 -4.09 0.40
C ILE A 80 -1.92 -4.59 -1.04
N SER A 81 -2.26 -5.86 -1.30
CA SER A 81 -2.20 -6.46 -2.65
C SER A 81 -3.06 -5.70 -3.66
N TYR A 82 -4.28 -5.36 -3.28
CA TYR A 82 -5.19 -4.61 -4.13
C TYR A 82 -4.59 -3.27 -4.58
N HIS A 83 -4.08 -2.48 -3.63
CA HIS A 83 -3.49 -1.17 -3.95
C HIS A 83 -2.21 -1.28 -4.79
N LEU A 84 -1.39 -2.31 -4.57
CA LEU A 84 -0.19 -2.55 -5.38
C LEU A 84 -0.55 -2.97 -6.82
N LYS A 85 -1.59 -3.81 -6.99
CA LYS A 85 -2.12 -4.15 -8.32
C LYS A 85 -2.65 -2.92 -9.06
N GLN A 86 -3.35 -2.02 -8.37
CA GLN A 86 -3.81 -0.76 -8.96
C GLN A 86 -2.65 0.16 -9.41
N LYS A 87 -1.48 0.01 -8.80
CA LYS A 87 -0.24 0.69 -9.24
C LYS A 87 0.50 -0.03 -10.37
N GLY A 88 -0.05 -1.13 -10.87
CA GLY A 88 0.58 -1.92 -11.94
C GLY A 88 1.81 -2.70 -11.50
N ILE A 89 1.96 -2.97 -10.20
CA ILE A 89 3.07 -3.79 -9.69
C ILE A 89 2.86 -5.25 -10.05
N ASP A 90 3.93 -5.90 -10.53
CA ASP A 90 3.92 -7.32 -10.87
C ASP A 90 3.59 -8.17 -9.63
N ASN A 91 2.74 -9.18 -9.85
CA ASN A 91 2.26 -10.07 -8.79
C ASN A 91 3.40 -10.82 -8.09
N ILE A 92 4.51 -11.08 -8.79
CA ILE A 92 5.68 -11.75 -8.20
C ILE A 92 6.29 -10.92 -7.06
N TYR A 93 6.42 -9.59 -7.25
CA TYR A 93 6.92 -8.69 -6.20
C TYR A 93 5.93 -8.54 -5.05
N ILE A 94 4.63 -8.52 -5.35
CA ILE A 94 3.56 -8.44 -4.35
C ILE A 94 3.62 -9.66 -3.43
N LEU A 95 3.59 -10.87 -4.00
CA LEU A 95 3.62 -12.13 -3.24
C LEU A 95 4.89 -12.25 -2.41
N LYS A 96 6.05 -11.94 -3.01
CA LYS A 96 7.36 -11.98 -2.32
C LYS A 96 7.39 -11.03 -1.11
N SER A 97 6.85 -9.83 -1.25
CA SER A 97 6.85 -8.83 -0.18
C SER A 97 5.83 -9.15 0.92
N ILE A 98 4.64 -9.63 0.57
CA ILE A 98 3.62 -10.03 1.55
C ILE A 98 4.09 -11.21 2.41
N LYS A 99 4.77 -12.20 1.82
CA LYS A 99 5.34 -13.33 2.56
C LYS A 99 6.38 -12.91 3.61
N LYS A 100 6.98 -11.73 3.47
CA LYS A 100 7.94 -11.19 4.45
C LYS A 100 7.27 -10.59 5.70
N ILE A 101 5.95 -10.40 5.70
CA ILE A 101 5.22 -9.99 6.92
C ILE A 101 5.19 -11.18 7.89
N PRO A 102 5.82 -11.07 9.08
CA PRO A 102 5.89 -12.19 10.00
C PRO A 102 4.49 -12.59 10.49
N GLU A 103 4.13 -13.87 10.38
CA GLU A 103 2.80 -14.37 10.73
C GLU A 103 2.42 -14.05 12.18
N LYS A 104 3.33 -14.25 13.11
CA LYS A 104 3.12 -13.92 14.53
C LYS A 104 2.70 -12.47 14.71
N LYS A 105 3.45 -11.53 14.10
CA LYS A 105 3.16 -10.09 14.18
C LYS A 105 1.84 -9.73 13.48
N TYR A 106 1.50 -10.46 12.41
CA TYR A 106 0.25 -10.28 11.67
C TYR A 106 -0.95 -10.62 12.56
N ILE A 107 -0.92 -11.79 13.22
CA ILE A 107 -1.96 -12.24 14.13
C ILE A 107 -2.05 -11.34 15.37
N GLU A 108 -0.93 -10.95 15.97
CA GLU A 108 -0.90 -10.01 17.11
C GLU A 108 -1.55 -8.68 16.76
N THR A 109 -1.29 -8.17 15.55
CA THR A 109 -1.92 -6.94 15.06
C THR A 109 -3.43 -7.09 14.92
N MET A 110 -3.91 -8.23 14.42
CA MET A 110 -5.35 -8.51 14.32
C MET A 110 -6.01 -8.57 15.70
N ILE A 111 -5.40 -9.25 16.65
CA ILE A 111 -5.90 -9.38 18.04
C ILE A 111 -5.98 -7.99 18.69
N ASP A 112 -4.97 -7.16 18.54
CA ASP A 112 -4.97 -5.77 19.05
C ASP A 112 -6.12 -4.94 18.46
N LEU A 113 -6.34 -5.05 17.16
CA LEU A 113 -7.45 -4.37 16.47
C LEU A 113 -8.82 -4.89 16.93
N ILE A 114 -8.98 -6.19 17.10
CA ILE A 114 -10.21 -6.81 17.64
C ILE A 114 -10.49 -6.27 19.04
N THR A 115 -9.48 -6.31 19.92
CA THR A 115 -9.60 -5.86 21.31
C THR A 115 -10.00 -4.39 21.40
N LYS A 116 -9.34 -3.51 20.64
CA LYS A 116 -9.66 -2.08 20.57
C LYS A 116 -11.08 -1.84 20.04
N LYS A 117 -11.45 -2.55 18.98
CA LYS A 117 -12.78 -2.39 18.38
C LYS A 117 -13.88 -2.91 19.31
N THR A 118 -13.65 -4.03 19.99
CA THR A 118 -14.57 -4.61 20.99
C THR A 118 -14.89 -3.62 22.11
N LYS A 119 -13.88 -2.90 22.62
CA LYS A 119 -14.07 -1.86 23.66
C LYS A 119 -14.82 -0.64 23.15
N ALA A 120 -14.69 -0.30 21.86
CA ALA A 120 -15.33 0.89 21.28
C ALA A 120 -16.80 0.67 20.88
N ILE A 121 -17.23 -0.57 20.67
CA ILE A 121 -18.59 -0.90 20.24
C ILE A 121 -19.51 -0.99 21.45
N LYS A 122 -20.60 -0.20 21.44
CA LYS A 122 -21.65 -0.20 22.49
C LYS A 122 -22.73 -1.25 22.29
N GLU A 123 -22.73 -1.98 21.17
CA GLU A 123 -23.70 -3.05 20.88
C GLU A 123 -23.62 -4.15 21.94
N GLN A 124 -24.77 -4.52 22.50
CA GLN A 124 -24.87 -5.55 23.53
C GLN A 124 -25.09 -6.95 22.96
N ASP A 125 -25.75 -7.03 21.80
CA ASP A 125 -25.92 -8.30 21.09
C ASP A 125 -24.55 -8.82 20.60
N SER A 126 -24.16 -9.97 21.14
CA SER A 126 -22.85 -10.57 20.87
C SER A 126 -22.63 -10.86 19.39
N TYR A 127 -23.66 -11.35 18.69
CA TYR A 127 -23.55 -11.67 17.27
C TYR A 127 -23.38 -10.40 16.42
N LYS A 128 -24.21 -9.39 16.66
CA LYS A 128 -24.12 -8.10 15.94
C LYS A 128 -22.77 -7.42 16.20
N LYS A 129 -22.29 -7.49 17.44
CA LYS A 129 -20.97 -6.98 17.82
C LYS A 129 -19.85 -7.68 17.04
N ASN A 130 -19.87 -9.01 16.98
CA ASN A 130 -18.88 -9.79 16.23
C ASN A 130 -18.93 -9.48 14.71
N CYS A 131 -20.11 -9.31 14.14
CA CYS A 131 -20.28 -8.89 12.75
C CYS A 131 -19.68 -7.50 12.48
N ALA A 132 -19.87 -6.55 13.41
CA ALA A 132 -19.29 -5.20 13.28
C ALA A 132 -17.77 -5.22 13.37
N ILE A 133 -17.20 -6.03 14.25
CA ILE A 133 -15.73 -6.25 14.35
C ILE A 133 -15.21 -6.86 13.08
N ALA A 134 -15.85 -7.93 12.58
CA ALA A 134 -15.45 -8.60 11.34
C ALA A 134 -15.44 -7.65 10.15
N ARG A 135 -16.50 -6.86 9.98
CA ARG A 135 -16.60 -5.84 8.91
C ARG A 135 -15.46 -4.82 8.98
N TYR A 136 -15.13 -4.36 10.18
CA TYR A 136 -14.01 -3.42 10.38
C TYR A 136 -12.67 -4.01 9.93
N LEU A 137 -12.36 -5.27 10.28
CA LEU A 137 -11.13 -5.92 9.86
C LEU A 137 -11.12 -6.22 8.36
N MET A 138 -12.28 -6.62 7.78
CA MET A 138 -12.41 -6.80 6.34
C MET A 138 -12.12 -5.50 5.58
N GLN A 139 -12.61 -4.36 6.05
CA GLN A 139 -12.31 -3.04 5.46
C GLN A 139 -10.83 -2.67 5.56
N LYS A 140 -10.13 -3.18 6.57
CA LYS A 140 -8.67 -3.07 6.67
C LYS A 140 -7.93 -4.07 5.77
N GLY A 141 -8.61 -5.03 5.18
CA GLY A 141 -8.08 -5.99 4.21
C GLY A 141 -7.46 -7.23 4.84
N PHE A 142 -7.93 -7.63 6.03
CA PHE A 142 -7.58 -8.92 6.62
C PHE A 142 -8.45 -10.04 6.05
N GLU A 143 -7.92 -11.27 6.08
CA GLU A 143 -8.58 -12.45 5.53
C GLU A 143 -9.77 -12.88 6.41
N THR A 144 -10.91 -13.11 5.78
CA THR A 144 -12.19 -13.41 6.46
C THR A 144 -12.08 -14.62 7.38
N ASP A 145 -11.43 -15.70 6.93
CA ASP A 145 -11.28 -16.93 7.71
C ASP A 145 -10.47 -16.71 8.98
N LEU A 146 -9.38 -15.91 8.89
CA LEU A 146 -8.58 -15.54 10.05
C LEU A 146 -9.35 -14.66 11.02
N ILE A 147 -10.13 -13.71 10.51
CA ILE A 147 -10.97 -12.83 11.31
C ILE A 147 -11.92 -13.65 12.19
N TRP A 148 -12.72 -14.53 11.58
CA TRP A 148 -13.70 -15.33 12.31
C TRP A 148 -13.05 -16.33 13.26
N LYS A 149 -11.92 -16.93 12.87
CA LYS A 149 -11.14 -17.81 13.75
C LYS A 149 -10.70 -17.09 15.04
N LEU A 150 -10.23 -15.84 14.92
CA LEU A 150 -9.77 -15.06 16.08
C LEU A 150 -10.93 -14.53 16.91
N ILE A 151 -12.02 -14.07 16.30
CA ILE A 151 -13.22 -13.63 17.03
C ILE A 151 -13.80 -14.77 17.86
N ASN A 152 -13.99 -15.95 17.27
CA ASN A 152 -14.55 -17.12 17.96
C ASN A 152 -13.64 -17.65 19.06
N LYS A 153 -12.33 -17.51 18.93
CA LYS A 153 -11.37 -17.90 19.99
C LYS A 153 -11.41 -16.95 21.20
N ASN A 154 -11.67 -15.66 20.96
CA ASN A 154 -11.75 -14.66 22.04
C ASN A 154 -13.13 -14.58 22.69
N SER A 155 -14.13 -15.29 22.18
CA SER A 155 -15.50 -15.33 22.72
C SER A 155 -15.72 -16.49 23.71
N LYS A 156 -14.69 -17.32 23.93
CA LYS A 156 -14.64 -18.36 24.95
C LYS A 156 -13.84 -17.88 26.16
#